data_9beb45312c9b02e517f68b8841c22729
#
_entry.id   9beb45312c9b02e517f68b8841c22729
#
_cell.length_a   1.000
_cell.length_b   1.000
_cell.length_c   1.000
_cell.angle_alpha   90.00
_cell.angle_beta   90.00
_cell.angle_gamma   90.00
#
_symmetry.space_group_name_H-M   'P 1'
#
loop_
_entity.id
_entity.type
_entity.pdbx_description
1 polymer ?
#
loop_
_entity_poly.entity_id
_entity_poly.type
_entity_poly.pdbx_seq_one_letter_code
_entity_poly.pdbx_strand_id
1 'polypeptide(L)'
;MKVKICGLSRPKDIAAINAARPDYCGFVIHVPKSRRNVSADTLRVLRADLADGIIPVGVFVNEPVESVADLLESGVLSIAQLHGQEDDAYIAALRARTSRPIWQAFQIKSAADIERANHSQADFILLDAGAGGGTAFDWTLLDGVTRPFALAGGLNEHNLSAALQTRATLLDLSSGVETDGYKDFHKIQT
;
A
#
# COMPACT_ATOMS: atom_id res chain seq x y z
N MET A 1 0.55 13.61 -9.46
CA MET A 1 0.32 12.19 -9.15
C MET A 1 1.33 11.78 -8.09
N LYS A 2 0.88 11.16 -7.00
CA LYS A 2 1.79 10.60 -5.98
C LYS A 2 2.15 9.16 -6.32
N VAL A 3 3.29 8.69 -5.79
CA VAL A 3 3.78 7.32 -6.02
C VAL A 3 4.07 6.63 -4.70
N LYS A 4 3.65 5.37 -4.57
CA LYS A 4 4.01 4.46 -3.49
C LYS A 4 4.72 3.22 -4.07
N ILE A 5 5.84 2.84 -3.48
CA ILE A 5 6.52 1.57 -3.78
C ILE A 5 6.31 0.64 -2.59
N CYS A 6 5.60 -0.47 -2.83
CA CYS A 6 5.11 -1.34 -1.77
C CYS A 6 5.86 -2.68 -1.70
N GLY A 7 6.04 -3.21 -0.50
CA GLY A 7 6.62 -4.53 -0.26
C GLY A 7 8.14 -4.52 -0.16
N LEU A 8 8.70 -3.54 0.56
CA LEU A 8 10.12 -3.46 0.88
C LEU A 8 10.46 -4.47 1.98
N SER A 9 11.54 -5.19 1.83
CA SER A 9 11.94 -6.23 2.78
C SER A 9 13.44 -6.37 3.03
N ARG A 10 14.27 -5.62 2.29
CA ARG A 10 15.74 -5.73 2.35
C ARG A 10 16.41 -4.35 2.42
N PRO A 11 17.63 -4.23 2.98
CA PRO A 11 18.40 -2.98 2.94
C PRO A 11 18.61 -2.44 1.52
N LYS A 12 18.80 -3.33 0.52
CA LYS A 12 18.91 -2.93 -0.89
C LYS A 12 17.64 -2.24 -1.42
N ASP A 13 16.47 -2.65 -0.93
CA ASP A 13 15.19 -2.02 -1.30
C ASP A 13 15.14 -0.58 -0.75
N ILE A 14 15.63 -0.36 0.47
CA ILE A 14 15.72 0.97 1.08
C ILE A 14 16.69 1.87 0.29
N ALA A 15 17.85 1.35 -0.12
CA ALA A 15 18.80 2.10 -0.94
C ALA A 15 18.15 2.55 -2.27
N ALA A 16 17.40 1.66 -2.94
CA ALA A 16 16.69 1.97 -4.18
C ALA A 16 15.62 3.06 -3.97
N ILE A 17 14.83 2.95 -2.90
CA ILE A 17 13.79 3.92 -2.56
C ILE A 17 14.38 5.29 -2.19
N ASN A 18 15.48 5.31 -1.44
CA ASN A 18 16.17 6.55 -1.09
C ASN A 18 16.71 7.30 -2.32
N ALA A 19 17.12 6.56 -3.36
CA ALA A 19 17.57 7.15 -4.62
C ALA A 19 16.38 7.66 -5.46
N ALA A 20 15.27 6.92 -5.52
CA ALA A 20 14.09 7.26 -6.34
C ALA A 20 13.19 8.33 -5.70
N ARG A 21 13.18 8.44 -4.37
CA ARG A 21 12.37 9.41 -3.62
C ARG A 21 10.87 9.39 -3.92
N PRO A 22 10.18 8.23 -3.89
CA PRO A 22 8.74 8.21 -3.99
C PRO A 22 8.09 8.91 -2.79
N ASP A 23 6.82 9.32 -2.91
CA ASP A 23 6.09 9.93 -1.78
C ASP A 23 5.90 8.96 -0.61
N TYR A 24 5.65 7.68 -0.92
CA TYR A 24 5.37 6.63 0.06
C TYR A 24 6.17 5.36 -0.20
N CYS A 25 6.47 4.64 0.87
CA CYS A 25 6.97 3.28 0.79
C CYS A 25 6.14 2.34 1.68
N GLY A 26 5.98 1.06 1.28
CA GLY A 26 5.15 0.09 1.98
C GLY A 26 5.93 -1.10 2.51
N PHE A 27 5.59 -1.54 3.73
CA PHE A 27 6.11 -2.74 4.39
C PHE A 27 4.95 -3.67 4.70
N VAL A 28 5.02 -4.92 4.26
CA VAL A 28 4.03 -5.96 4.57
C VAL A 28 4.42 -6.60 5.89
N ILE A 29 3.55 -6.48 6.92
CA ILE A 29 3.93 -6.80 8.30
C ILE A 29 3.08 -7.96 8.82
N HIS A 30 3.72 -8.96 9.40
CA HIS A 30 3.10 -10.14 10.01
C HIS A 30 2.18 -10.93 9.06
N VAL A 31 2.53 -11.00 7.76
CA VAL A 31 1.82 -11.79 6.75
C VAL A 31 2.73 -12.93 6.26
N PRO A 32 2.87 -14.04 6.99
CA PRO A 32 3.87 -15.09 6.71
C PRO A 32 3.76 -15.72 5.31
N LYS A 33 2.57 -15.69 4.71
CA LYS A 33 2.35 -16.18 3.34
C LYS A 33 2.91 -15.25 2.26
N SER A 34 3.21 -14.01 2.61
CA SER A 34 3.80 -13.05 1.68
C SER A 34 5.32 -13.17 1.69
N ARG A 35 5.93 -13.32 0.52
CA ARG A 35 7.40 -13.25 0.39
C ARG A 35 7.99 -11.87 0.72
N ARG A 36 7.13 -10.84 0.82
CA ARG A 36 7.49 -9.47 1.20
C ARG A 36 7.31 -9.22 2.69
N ASN A 37 6.97 -10.26 3.45
CA ASN A 37 6.72 -10.16 4.88
C ASN A 37 7.96 -9.72 5.64
N VAL A 38 7.77 -8.79 6.58
CA VAL A 38 8.79 -8.38 7.55
C VAL A 38 8.25 -8.50 8.98
N SER A 39 9.14 -8.78 9.92
CA SER A 39 8.84 -8.67 11.35
C SER A 39 8.91 -7.19 11.79
N ALA A 40 8.35 -6.89 12.96
CA ALA A 40 8.47 -5.56 13.56
C ALA A 40 9.93 -5.14 13.79
N ASP A 41 10.82 -6.08 14.14
CA ASP A 41 12.25 -5.80 14.34
C ASP A 41 12.95 -5.50 13.01
N THR A 42 12.69 -6.31 11.97
CA THR A 42 13.18 -6.03 10.61
C THR A 42 12.69 -4.67 10.12
N LEU A 43 11.42 -4.34 10.34
CA LEU A 43 10.85 -3.04 9.99
C LEU A 43 11.62 -1.90 10.65
N ARG A 44 11.91 -2.00 11.96
CA ARG A 44 12.67 -0.95 12.68
C ARG A 44 14.06 -0.73 12.09
N VAL A 45 14.75 -1.80 11.74
CA VAL A 45 16.08 -1.73 11.10
C VAL A 45 15.97 -1.05 9.74
N LEU A 46 15.04 -1.49 8.89
CA LEU A 46 14.85 -0.90 7.56
C LEU A 46 14.42 0.57 7.61
N ARG A 47 13.57 0.91 8.59
CA ARG A 47 13.08 2.28 8.78
C ARG A 47 14.17 3.25 9.21
N ALA A 48 15.18 2.78 9.96
CA ALA A 48 16.29 3.62 10.41
C ALA A 48 17.11 4.19 9.24
N ASP A 49 17.22 3.46 8.15
CA ASP A 49 17.97 3.86 6.95
C ASP A 49 17.08 4.57 5.90
N LEU A 50 15.78 4.72 6.14
CA LEU A 50 14.86 5.37 5.20
C LEU A 50 15.08 6.89 5.22
N ALA A 51 15.28 7.47 4.05
CA ALA A 51 15.49 8.90 3.90
C ALA A 51 14.29 9.73 4.34
N ASP A 52 14.53 10.90 4.91
CA ASP A 52 13.52 11.86 5.28
C ASP A 52 12.66 12.29 4.07
N GLY A 53 11.37 12.52 4.32
CA GLY A 53 10.40 12.92 3.30
C GLY A 53 9.69 11.75 2.63
N ILE A 54 10.17 10.50 2.75
CA ILE A 54 9.46 9.30 2.28
C ILE A 54 8.57 8.79 3.42
N ILE A 55 7.26 8.68 3.17
CA ILE A 55 6.28 8.33 4.20
C ILE A 55 6.14 6.80 4.30
N PRO A 56 6.47 6.18 5.46
CA PRO A 56 6.35 4.73 5.65
C PRO A 56 4.91 4.30 5.93
N VAL A 57 4.42 3.34 5.15
CA VAL A 57 3.08 2.74 5.25
C VAL A 57 3.21 1.27 5.66
N GLY A 58 2.57 0.88 6.76
CA GLY A 58 2.43 -0.53 7.14
C GLY A 58 1.24 -1.17 6.45
N VAL A 59 1.45 -2.29 5.78
CA VAL A 59 0.39 -3.08 5.15
C VAL A 59 0.06 -4.29 6.04
N PHE A 60 -1.16 -4.36 6.49
CA PHE A 60 -1.66 -5.34 7.43
C PHE A 60 -2.78 -6.19 6.84
N VAL A 61 -2.87 -7.45 7.25
CA VAL A 61 -3.92 -8.38 6.84
C VAL A 61 -4.48 -9.07 8.08
N ASN A 62 -5.62 -8.61 8.57
CA ASN A 62 -6.30 -9.11 9.76
C ASN A 62 -5.41 -9.12 11.02
N GLU A 63 -4.51 -8.14 11.13
CA GLU A 63 -3.62 -8.00 12.30
C GLU A 63 -4.43 -7.49 13.51
N PRO A 64 -4.13 -7.91 14.74
CA PRO A 64 -4.77 -7.34 15.94
C PRO A 64 -4.61 -5.82 16.01
N VAL A 65 -5.68 -5.13 16.40
CA VAL A 65 -5.74 -3.65 16.46
C VAL A 65 -4.61 -3.08 17.32
N GLU A 66 -4.30 -3.74 18.43
CA GLU A 66 -3.24 -3.35 19.36
C GLU A 66 -1.87 -3.32 18.65
N SER A 67 -1.54 -4.37 17.92
CA SER A 67 -0.26 -4.49 17.19
C SER A 67 -0.10 -3.38 16.16
N VAL A 68 -1.19 -3.05 15.44
CA VAL A 68 -1.18 -1.97 14.45
C VAL A 68 -1.01 -0.60 15.13
N ALA A 69 -1.76 -0.36 16.21
CA ALA A 69 -1.69 0.88 16.96
C ALA A 69 -0.29 1.11 17.55
N ASP A 70 0.33 0.08 18.13
CA ASP A 70 1.68 0.17 18.73
C ASP A 70 2.73 0.57 17.68
N LEU A 71 2.65 0.03 16.46
CA LEU A 71 3.58 0.37 15.37
C LEU A 71 3.37 1.82 14.87
N LEU A 72 2.14 2.32 14.89
CA LEU A 72 1.84 3.71 14.53
C LEU A 72 2.28 4.69 15.62
N GLU A 73 1.96 4.40 16.88
CA GLU A 73 2.25 5.29 18.01
C GLU A 73 3.76 5.30 18.35
N SER A 74 4.50 4.22 18.08
CA SER A 74 5.97 4.24 18.16
C SER A 74 6.64 5.13 17.12
N GLY A 75 5.89 5.63 16.11
CA GLY A 75 6.41 6.48 15.04
C GLY A 75 7.23 5.75 13.97
N VAL A 76 7.36 4.41 14.06
CA VAL A 76 8.06 3.62 13.04
C VAL A 76 7.29 3.60 11.73
N LEU A 77 5.95 3.70 11.80
CA LEU A 77 5.05 3.86 10.67
C LEU A 77 4.26 5.16 10.79
N SER A 78 3.90 5.73 9.67
CA SER A 78 3.07 6.94 9.60
C SER A 78 1.62 6.64 9.24
N ILE A 79 1.35 5.54 8.54
CA ILE A 79 0.04 5.19 7.99
C ILE A 79 -0.16 3.67 8.14
N ALA A 80 -1.37 3.26 8.51
CA ALA A 80 -1.81 1.86 8.41
C ALA A 80 -2.62 1.66 7.13
N GLN A 81 -2.23 0.70 6.31
CA GLN A 81 -3.01 0.20 5.17
C GLN A 81 -3.58 -1.17 5.52
N LEU A 82 -4.90 -1.23 5.67
CA LEU A 82 -5.66 -2.45 5.93
C LEU A 82 -5.93 -3.16 4.60
N HIS A 83 -5.49 -4.39 4.44
CA HIS A 83 -5.53 -5.12 3.18
C HIS A 83 -6.12 -6.53 3.34
N GLY A 84 -6.84 -6.77 4.41
CA GLY A 84 -7.52 -8.02 4.71
C GLY A 84 -9.05 -7.86 4.66
N GLN A 85 -9.71 -8.29 5.72
CA GLN A 85 -11.16 -8.23 5.88
C GLN A 85 -11.56 -7.30 7.05
N GLU A 86 -10.70 -6.32 7.34
CA GLU A 86 -10.95 -5.33 8.37
C GLU A 86 -12.21 -4.52 8.01
N ASP A 87 -13.19 -4.54 8.89
CA ASP A 87 -14.48 -3.85 8.74
C ASP A 87 -14.50 -2.48 9.45
N ASP A 88 -15.64 -1.80 9.40
CA ASP A 88 -15.80 -0.50 10.03
C ASP A 88 -15.64 -0.57 11.56
N ALA A 89 -15.97 -1.69 12.19
CA ALA A 89 -15.75 -1.87 13.63
C ALA A 89 -14.26 -1.94 13.96
N TYR A 90 -13.46 -2.61 13.12
CA TYR A 90 -12.02 -2.63 13.23
C TYR A 90 -11.43 -1.21 13.07
N ILE A 91 -11.87 -0.48 12.03
CA ILE A 91 -11.42 0.90 11.78
C ILE A 91 -11.75 1.80 12.98
N ALA A 92 -12.96 1.70 13.52
CA ALA A 92 -13.36 2.46 14.71
C ALA A 92 -12.50 2.13 15.94
N ALA A 93 -12.22 0.85 16.18
CA ALA A 93 -11.37 0.40 17.27
C ALA A 93 -9.92 0.90 17.14
N LEU A 94 -9.36 0.88 15.91
CA LEU A 94 -8.03 1.40 15.64
C LEU A 94 -7.99 2.94 15.81
N ARG A 95 -9.00 3.64 15.32
CA ARG A 95 -9.12 5.10 15.45
C ARG A 95 -9.24 5.58 16.89
N ALA A 96 -9.81 4.75 17.78
CA ALA A 96 -9.83 5.04 19.21
C ALA A 96 -8.44 5.00 19.89
N ARG A 97 -7.42 4.41 19.21
CA ARG A 97 -6.06 4.23 19.73
C ARG A 97 -5.02 5.11 19.06
N THR A 98 -5.31 5.63 17.86
CA THR A 98 -4.36 6.44 17.08
C THR A 98 -5.06 7.52 16.28
N SER A 99 -4.40 8.66 16.11
CA SER A 99 -4.80 9.72 15.18
C SER A 99 -4.12 9.58 13.80
N ARG A 100 -3.30 8.55 13.61
CA ARG A 100 -2.61 8.32 12.35
C ARG A 100 -3.58 7.93 11.24
N PRO A 101 -3.30 8.31 9.98
CA PRO A 101 -4.17 7.97 8.86
C PRO A 101 -4.33 6.45 8.68
N ILE A 102 -5.56 6.05 8.38
CA ILE A 102 -5.94 4.66 8.10
C ILE A 102 -6.35 4.58 6.64
N TRP A 103 -5.68 3.78 5.85
CA TRP A 103 -6.02 3.44 4.47
C TRP A 103 -6.66 2.07 4.41
N GLN A 104 -7.58 1.86 3.48
CA GLN A 104 -8.20 0.54 3.28
C GLN A 104 -8.11 0.12 1.82
N ALA A 105 -7.64 -1.09 1.58
CA ALA A 105 -7.55 -1.68 0.26
C ALA A 105 -8.78 -2.52 -0.06
N PHE A 106 -9.26 -2.40 -1.30
CA PHE A 106 -10.40 -3.15 -1.81
C PHE A 106 -10.00 -3.90 -3.07
N GLN A 107 -10.27 -5.20 -3.10
CA GLN A 107 -10.17 -5.97 -4.32
C GLN A 107 -11.35 -5.65 -5.21
N ILE A 108 -11.09 -5.12 -6.42
CA ILE A 108 -12.11 -4.68 -7.36
C ILE A 108 -12.31 -5.74 -8.44
N LYS A 109 -13.54 -6.25 -8.50
CA LYS A 109 -14.02 -7.20 -9.51
C LYS A 109 -15.33 -6.75 -10.16
N SER A 110 -16.05 -5.82 -9.51
CA SER A 110 -17.37 -5.38 -9.91
C SER A 110 -17.68 -3.96 -9.42
N ALA A 111 -18.76 -3.37 -9.94
CA ALA A 111 -19.28 -2.09 -9.46
C ALA A 111 -19.70 -2.14 -7.98
N ALA A 112 -20.13 -3.29 -7.46
CA ALA A 112 -20.46 -3.45 -6.05
C ALA A 112 -19.24 -3.29 -5.14
N ASP A 113 -18.04 -3.64 -5.61
CA ASP A 113 -16.80 -3.44 -4.86
C ASP A 113 -16.43 -1.95 -4.80
N ILE A 114 -16.67 -1.21 -5.88
CA ILE A 114 -16.51 0.24 -5.91
C ILE A 114 -17.48 0.91 -4.92
N GLU A 115 -18.71 0.47 -4.89
CA GLU A 115 -19.72 1.00 -3.95
C GLU A 115 -19.29 0.77 -2.49
N ARG A 116 -18.81 -0.42 -2.16
CA ARG A 116 -18.23 -0.69 -0.82
C ARG A 116 -17.05 0.20 -0.51
N ALA A 117 -16.14 0.41 -1.47
CA ALA A 117 -14.97 1.27 -1.28
C ALA A 117 -15.39 2.74 -1.05
N ASN A 118 -16.41 3.24 -1.77
CA ASN A 118 -16.94 4.59 -1.58
C ASN A 118 -17.47 4.82 -0.16
N HIS A 119 -18.06 3.80 0.48
CA HIS A 119 -18.66 3.88 1.83
C HIS A 119 -17.66 3.58 2.97
N SER A 120 -16.41 3.26 2.66
CA SER A 120 -15.39 3.00 3.68
C SER A 120 -15.21 4.16 4.66
N GLN A 121 -15.06 3.83 5.94
CA GLN A 121 -14.75 4.79 7.00
C GLN A 121 -13.25 5.13 7.10
N ALA A 122 -12.41 4.55 6.25
CA ALA A 122 -10.99 4.88 6.17
C ALA A 122 -10.75 6.28 5.58
N ASP A 123 -9.62 6.90 5.92
CA ASP A 123 -9.25 8.24 5.43
C ASP A 123 -8.97 8.23 3.93
N PHE A 124 -8.48 7.11 3.41
CA PHE A 124 -8.12 6.93 2.01
C PHE A 124 -8.36 5.50 1.57
N ILE A 125 -8.77 5.30 0.31
CA ILE A 125 -9.02 3.98 -0.26
C ILE A 125 -7.98 3.63 -1.31
N LEU A 126 -7.69 2.34 -1.41
CA LEU A 126 -6.80 1.77 -2.39
C LEU A 126 -7.56 0.69 -3.17
N LEU A 127 -7.59 0.82 -4.49
CA LEU A 127 -8.32 -0.07 -5.39
C LEU A 127 -7.33 -0.99 -6.08
N ASP A 128 -7.43 -2.29 -5.79
CA ASP A 128 -6.47 -3.32 -6.18
C ASP A 128 -7.13 -4.38 -7.08
N ALA A 129 -6.43 -4.85 -8.10
CA ALA A 129 -6.91 -5.94 -8.95
C ALA A 129 -6.98 -7.30 -8.23
N GLY A 130 -6.36 -7.39 -7.04
CA GLY A 130 -6.24 -8.61 -6.24
C GLY A 130 -4.89 -9.30 -6.34
N ALA A 131 -4.62 -10.14 -5.34
CA ALA A 131 -3.30 -10.67 -5.07
C ALA A 131 -2.65 -11.41 -6.25
N GLY A 132 -1.51 -10.93 -6.68
CA GLY A 132 -0.46 -11.72 -7.30
C GLY A 132 -0.56 -12.04 -8.78
N GLY A 133 -1.66 -11.69 -9.46
CA GLY A 133 -1.84 -12.06 -10.87
C GLY A 133 -1.11 -11.18 -11.89
N GLY A 134 -0.57 -10.04 -11.49
CA GLY A 134 0.07 -9.08 -12.42
C GLY A 134 -0.90 -8.48 -13.46
N THR A 135 -2.19 -8.77 -13.35
CA THR A 135 -3.25 -8.28 -14.23
C THR A 135 -3.98 -7.11 -13.58
N ALA A 136 -4.20 -6.03 -14.30
CA ALA A 136 -5.06 -4.93 -13.87
C ALA A 136 -6.54 -5.39 -13.96
N PHE A 137 -7.41 -4.81 -13.10
CA PHE A 137 -8.85 -4.94 -13.26
C PHE A 137 -9.36 -4.00 -14.38
N ASP A 138 -10.63 -4.13 -14.73
CA ASP A 138 -11.27 -3.23 -15.71
C ASP A 138 -11.38 -1.81 -15.13
N TRP A 139 -10.52 -0.90 -15.60
CA TRP A 139 -10.47 0.48 -15.12
C TRP A 139 -11.67 1.34 -15.50
N THR A 140 -12.59 0.86 -16.37
CA THR A 140 -13.87 1.56 -16.60
C THR A 140 -14.72 1.62 -15.33
N LEU A 141 -14.53 0.68 -14.40
CA LEU A 141 -15.17 0.69 -13.08
C LEU A 141 -14.79 1.93 -12.24
N LEU A 142 -13.63 2.54 -12.50
CA LEU A 142 -13.16 3.73 -11.77
C LEU A 142 -14.08 4.94 -11.95
N ASP A 143 -14.92 4.97 -12.98
CA ASP A 143 -15.91 6.04 -13.21
C ASP A 143 -16.93 6.12 -12.05
N GLY A 144 -17.19 5.00 -11.38
CA GLY A 144 -18.07 4.93 -10.20
C GLY A 144 -17.42 5.41 -8.89
N VAL A 145 -16.12 5.74 -8.86
CA VAL A 145 -15.45 6.17 -7.64
C VAL A 145 -15.76 7.63 -7.34
N THR A 146 -16.21 7.92 -6.13
CA THR A 146 -16.68 9.26 -5.72
C THR A 146 -15.71 10.00 -4.79
N ARG A 147 -14.60 9.38 -4.40
CA ARG A 147 -13.60 9.94 -3.48
C ARG A 147 -12.17 9.76 -4.02
N PRO A 148 -11.16 10.50 -3.49
CA PRO A 148 -9.76 10.28 -3.85
C PRO A 148 -9.33 8.84 -3.55
N PHE A 149 -8.54 8.25 -4.46
CA PHE A 149 -8.11 6.85 -4.33
C PHE A 149 -6.70 6.63 -4.85
N ALA A 150 -6.08 5.55 -4.36
CA ALA A 150 -4.89 4.95 -4.94
C ALA A 150 -5.31 3.86 -5.93
N LEU A 151 -4.65 3.80 -7.09
CA LEU A 151 -4.75 2.70 -8.03
C LEU A 151 -3.59 1.72 -7.77
N ALA A 152 -3.94 0.45 -7.59
CA ALA A 152 -3.01 -0.65 -7.34
C ALA A 152 -3.36 -1.89 -8.17
N GLY A 153 -2.53 -2.91 -8.05
CA GLY A 153 -2.74 -4.21 -8.70
C GLY A 153 -2.26 -4.24 -10.14
N GLY A 154 -1.17 -4.96 -10.37
CA GLY A 154 -0.63 -5.21 -11.70
C GLY A 154 -0.02 -4.01 -12.42
N LEU A 155 0.19 -2.89 -11.73
CA LEU A 155 0.85 -1.72 -12.33
C LEU A 155 2.30 -2.05 -12.70
N ASN A 156 2.69 -1.74 -13.93
CA ASN A 156 4.01 -2.01 -14.50
C ASN A 156 4.31 -1.04 -15.65
N GLU A 157 5.49 -1.11 -16.24
CA GLU A 157 5.93 -0.23 -17.33
C GLU A 157 4.99 -0.21 -18.55
N HIS A 158 4.26 -1.29 -18.83
CA HIS A 158 3.40 -1.38 -20.00
C HIS A 158 2.03 -0.71 -19.83
N ASN A 159 1.56 -0.55 -18.58
CA ASN A 159 0.25 0.05 -18.29
C ASN A 159 0.33 1.36 -17.50
N LEU A 160 1.52 1.77 -17.07
CA LEU A 160 1.70 2.96 -16.25
C LEU A 160 1.20 4.23 -16.96
N SER A 161 1.45 4.37 -18.28
CA SER A 161 0.96 5.51 -19.06
C SER A 161 -0.56 5.61 -19.06
N ALA A 162 -1.27 4.48 -19.12
CA ALA A 162 -2.73 4.47 -19.03
C ALA A 162 -3.20 4.74 -17.58
N ALA A 163 -2.49 4.21 -16.57
CA ALA A 163 -2.77 4.49 -15.16
C ALA A 163 -2.68 5.98 -14.84
N LEU A 164 -1.72 6.70 -15.43
CA LEU A 164 -1.56 8.14 -15.27
C LEU A 164 -2.71 8.97 -15.86
N GLN A 165 -3.52 8.41 -16.78
CA GLN A 165 -4.70 9.05 -17.33
C GLN A 165 -5.96 8.84 -16.49
N THR A 166 -5.90 7.97 -15.46
CA THR A 166 -7.02 7.76 -14.55
C THR A 166 -7.16 8.93 -13.57
N ARG A 167 -8.28 8.97 -12.82
CA ARG A 167 -8.50 9.95 -11.75
C ARG A 167 -7.82 9.57 -10.42
N ALA A 168 -6.97 8.54 -10.40
CA ALA A 168 -6.20 8.17 -9.22
C ALA A 168 -5.32 9.34 -8.76
N THR A 169 -5.21 9.53 -7.46
CA THR A 169 -4.33 10.55 -6.87
C THR A 169 -2.98 9.97 -6.44
N LEU A 170 -2.89 8.63 -6.38
CA LEU A 170 -1.71 7.87 -6.04
C LEU A 170 -1.65 6.58 -6.86
N LEU A 171 -0.47 6.20 -7.34
CA LEU A 171 -0.19 4.90 -7.93
C LEU A 171 0.63 4.05 -6.95
N ASP A 172 0.16 2.83 -6.66
CA ASP A 172 0.82 1.88 -5.76
C ASP A 172 1.44 0.73 -6.54
N LEU A 173 2.76 0.75 -6.68
CA LEU A 173 3.52 -0.25 -7.41
C LEU A 173 4.15 -1.27 -6.46
N SER A 174 4.04 -2.55 -6.80
CA SER A 174 4.69 -3.62 -6.04
C SER A 174 5.43 -4.58 -6.97
N SER A 175 4.76 -5.60 -7.52
CA SER A 175 5.38 -6.61 -8.40
C SER A 175 5.91 -6.04 -9.71
N GLY A 176 5.31 -4.99 -10.25
CA GLY A 176 5.74 -4.38 -11.51
C GLY A 176 7.13 -3.74 -11.47
N VAL A 177 7.64 -3.47 -10.27
CA VAL A 177 9.01 -2.98 -10.04
C VAL A 177 9.91 -4.04 -9.39
N GLU A 178 9.61 -5.32 -9.64
CA GLU A 178 10.40 -6.46 -9.15
C GLU A 178 11.03 -7.25 -10.29
N THR A 179 12.18 -7.87 -9.99
CA THR A 179 12.83 -8.94 -10.77
C THR A 179 13.10 -10.10 -9.82
N ASP A 180 12.73 -11.31 -10.20
CA ASP A 180 12.84 -12.53 -9.38
C ASP A 180 12.20 -12.42 -7.99
N GLY A 181 11.16 -11.57 -7.90
CA GLY A 181 10.40 -11.37 -6.66
C GLY A 181 11.00 -10.39 -5.66
N TYR A 182 12.00 -9.64 -6.06
CA TYR A 182 12.64 -8.61 -5.26
C TYR A 182 12.60 -7.26 -5.97
N LYS A 183 12.60 -6.17 -5.22
CA LYS A 183 12.65 -4.82 -5.77
C LYS A 183 13.88 -4.66 -6.65
N ASP A 184 13.63 -4.17 -7.86
CA ASP A 184 14.65 -3.91 -8.88
C ASP A 184 14.93 -2.40 -8.94
N PHE A 185 16.18 -2.05 -8.72
CA PHE A 185 16.63 -0.66 -8.70
C PHE A 185 16.31 0.08 -10.01
N HIS A 186 16.58 -0.56 -11.15
CA HIS A 186 16.37 0.09 -12.46
C HIS A 186 14.90 0.31 -12.76
N LYS A 187 14.03 -0.66 -12.44
CA LYS A 187 12.57 -0.53 -12.62
C LYS A 187 11.95 0.53 -11.71
N ILE A 188 12.55 0.80 -10.56
CA ILE A 188 12.07 1.86 -9.66
C ILE A 188 12.48 3.24 -10.14
N GLN A 189 13.60 3.35 -10.87
CA GLN A 189 14.14 4.61 -11.38
C GLN A 189 13.50 5.06 -12.70
N THR A 190 12.87 4.14 -13.44
CA THR A 190 12.20 4.40 -14.72
C THR A 190 10.82 5.02 -14.52
#